data_01dfb0d5a1bf002e6f7913132ec09fd7
#
_entry.id   01dfb0d5a1bf002e6f7913132ec09fd7
#
_cell.length_a   1.000
_cell.length_b   1.000
_cell.length_c   1.000
_cell.angle_alpha   90.00
_cell.angle_beta   90.00
_cell.angle_gamma   90.00
#
_symmetry.space_group_name_H-M   'P 1'
#
loop_
_entity.id
_entity.type
_entity.pdbx_description
1 polymer ?
#
loop_
_entity_poly.entity_id
_entity_poly.type
_entity_poly.pdbx_seq_one_letter_code
_entity_poly.pdbx_strand_id
1 'polypeptide(L)'
;VEENMKDFKKKDFIGKEEVVTLTIVLISIILLFINIDSNIINVIMYSLVMIPLAILLGRGTSKISDYIGEKRGGLISATAGNVPELMMGLWSIKYGMISMAKAGLLGAVITNMLLGLGIAVFCGGIKYREQKFNKIIARTNLNMLFLVMFTIIIISALNRYSIVDNGSFQKISLIIGVVLICVYILGLIFSLYTHSNLFILDEKKMLPKNGDKNDTRKVFGLIIIVTILLYFISERLVGGVNAIVEEYKISQEFLGIILIPLLGSFGENASSIVCALENKIDASLETAIGSSIQITMFVIPILVICSSFMGFQVNLLFSTFQIVTMSIAMGMSYFVFQDGKTYWFEGALLIAVYLVVTLSYYYVV
;
A
#
# COMPACT_ATOMS: atom_id res chain seq x y z
N VAL A 1 21.80 0.68 -39.07
CA VAL A 1 20.36 0.51 -39.38
C VAL A 1 19.61 -0.09 -38.18
N GLU A 2 20.16 -1.11 -37.52
CA GLU A 2 19.53 -1.69 -36.31
C GLU A 2 19.52 -0.75 -35.10
N GLU A 3 20.54 0.07 -34.92
CA GLU A 3 20.62 1.06 -33.84
C GLU A 3 19.61 2.19 -34.05
N ASN A 4 19.44 2.67 -35.30
CA ASN A 4 18.41 3.65 -35.64
C ASN A 4 16.96 3.10 -35.51
N MET A 5 16.74 1.80 -35.77
CA MET A 5 15.43 1.18 -35.58
C MET A 5 15.10 0.97 -34.10
N LYS A 6 16.11 0.70 -33.25
CA LYS A 6 15.92 0.64 -31.80
C LYS A 6 15.61 2.01 -31.18
N ASP A 7 16.27 3.07 -31.67
CA ASP A 7 16.01 4.45 -31.25
C ASP A 7 14.65 4.98 -31.73
N PHE A 8 14.20 4.60 -32.93
CA PHE A 8 12.87 4.95 -33.44
C PHE A 8 11.75 4.25 -32.64
N LYS A 9 11.89 2.94 -32.38
CA LYS A 9 10.93 2.21 -31.52
C LYS A 9 10.90 2.73 -30.08
N LYS A 10 12.02 3.19 -29.54
CA LYS A 10 12.11 3.76 -28.19
C LYS A 10 11.48 5.15 -28.09
N LYS A 11 11.61 5.98 -29.13
CA LYS A 11 10.96 7.30 -29.21
C LYS A 11 9.44 7.19 -29.36
N ASP A 12 8.95 6.27 -30.18
CA ASP A 12 7.51 6.03 -30.34
C ASP A 12 6.87 5.43 -29.07
N PHE A 13 7.61 4.60 -28.34
CA PHE A 13 7.14 4.03 -27.09
C PHE A 13 7.03 5.08 -25.96
N ILE A 14 8.02 5.99 -25.87
CA ILE A 14 8.01 7.11 -24.91
C ILE A 14 6.83 8.06 -25.20
N GLY A 15 6.58 8.38 -26.46
CA GLY A 15 5.45 9.22 -26.87
C GLY A 15 4.08 8.61 -26.53
N LYS A 16 3.94 7.29 -26.63
CA LYS A 16 2.69 6.57 -26.25
C LYS A 16 2.45 6.59 -24.75
N GLU A 17 3.48 6.39 -23.93
CA GLU A 17 3.35 6.47 -22.46
C GLU A 17 2.96 7.88 -21.99
N GLU A 18 3.53 8.93 -22.60
CA GLU A 18 3.17 10.30 -22.27
C GLU A 18 1.72 10.62 -22.64
N VAL A 19 1.24 10.16 -23.80
CA VAL A 19 -0.16 10.33 -24.23
C VAL A 19 -1.11 9.61 -23.27
N VAL A 20 -0.82 8.36 -22.91
CA VAL A 20 -1.64 7.61 -21.95
C VAL A 20 -1.69 8.32 -20.59
N THR A 21 -0.56 8.81 -20.11
CA THR A 21 -0.47 9.54 -18.84
C THR A 21 -1.33 10.82 -18.87
N LEU A 22 -1.20 11.63 -19.92
CA LEU A 22 -2.00 12.85 -20.11
C LEU A 22 -3.49 12.54 -20.21
N THR A 23 -3.86 11.47 -20.93
CA THR A 23 -5.25 11.04 -21.07
C THR A 23 -5.85 10.66 -19.70
N ILE A 24 -5.13 9.90 -18.89
CA ILE A 24 -5.59 9.52 -17.53
C ILE A 24 -5.77 10.79 -16.67
N VAL A 25 -4.82 11.70 -16.67
CA VAL A 25 -4.90 12.97 -15.92
C VAL A 25 -6.10 13.80 -16.37
N LEU A 26 -6.29 13.97 -17.69
CA LEU A 26 -7.40 14.74 -18.23
C LEU A 26 -8.76 14.11 -17.90
N ILE A 27 -8.91 12.80 -18.07
CA ILE A 27 -10.13 12.08 -17.70
C ILE A 27 -10.41 12.26 -16.20
N SER A 28 -9.38 12.14 -15.36
CA SER A 28 -9.53 12.32 -13.91
C SER A 28 -10.03 13.72 -13.55
N ILE A 29 -9.50 14.76 -14.21
CA ILE A 29 -9.95 16.14 -14.01
C ILE A 29 -11.41 16.32 -14.46
N ILE A 30 -11.78 15.81 -15.64
CA ILE A 30 -13.14 15.93 -16.17
C ILE A 30 -14.13 15.26 -15.21
N LEU A 31 -13.82 14.05 -14.74
CA LEU A 31 -14.70 13.28 -13.88
C LEU A 31 -14.91 13.91 -12.49
N LEU A 32 -13.98 14.73 -12.00
CA LEU A 32 -14.19 15.51 -10.76
C LEU A 32 -15.36 16.46 -10.84
N PHE A 33 -15.70 16.95 -12.05
CA PHE A 33 -16.83 17.87 -12.27
C PHE A 33 -18.13 17.15 -12.64
N ILE A 34 -18.10 15.84 -12.86
CA ILE A 34 -19.28 15.03 -13.16
C ILE A 34 -19.82 14.49 -11.83
N ASN A 35 -21.12 14.76 -11.59
CA ASN A 35 -21.84 14.17 -10.48
C ASN A 35 -23.14 13.59 -11.04
N ILE A 36 -23.35 12.31 -10.79
CA ILE A 36 -24.52 11.55 -11.23
C ILE A 36 -25.46 11.39 -10.03
N ASP A 37 -26.77 11.38 -10.24
CA ASP A 37 -27.76 11.26 -9.15
C ASP A 37 -27.69 9.90 -8.38
N SER A 38 -26.86 8.97 -8.83
CA SER A 38 -26.67 7.65 -8.21
C SER A 38 -25.32 7.56 -7.48
N ASN A 39 -25.35 7.39 -6.15
CA ASN A 39 -24.16 7.22 -5.33
C ASN A 39 -23.34 5.98 -5.75
N ILE A 40 -23.99 4.88 -6.12
CA ILE A 40 -23.32 3.64 -6.57
C ILE A 40 -22.52 3.90 -7.85
N ILE A 41 -23.14 4.58 -8.84
CA ILE A 41 -22.47 4.88 -10.11
C ILE A 41 -21.27 5.82 -9.87
N ASN A 42 -21.42 6.82 -9.03
CA ASN A 42 -20.33 7.72 -8.66
C ASN A 42 -19.18 6.98 -8.01
N VAL A 43 -19.44 6.10 -7.04
CA VAL A 43 -18.41 5.29 -6.38
C VAL A 43 -17.69 4.39 -7.39
N ILE A 44 -18.41 3.72 -8.29
CA ILE A 44 -17.80 2.89 -9.35
C ILE A 44 -16.91 3.76 -10.27
N MET A 45 -17.42 4.90 -10.71
CA MET A 45 -16.69 5.82 -11.58
C MET A 45 -15.40 6.33 -10.94
N TYR A 46 -15.46 6.81 -9.70
CA TYR A 46 -14.25 7.28 -8.99
C TYR A 46 -13.29 6.15 -8.66
N SER A 47 -13.80 4.94 -8.38
CA SER A 47 -12.96 3.75 -8.20
C SER A 47 -12.17 3.40 -9.47
N LEU A 48 -12.83 3.42 -10.64
CA LEU A 48 -12.17 3.16 -11.93
C LEU A 48 -11.09 4.19 -12.29
N VAL A 49 -11.22 5.42 -11.81
CA VAL A 49 -10.23 6.49 -12.02
C VAL A 49 -9.09 6.39 -11.02
N MET A 50 -9.37 5.96 -9.80
CA MET A 50 -8.38 5.87 -8.73
C MET A 50 -7.28 4.84 -9.04
N ILE A 51 -7.64 3.70 -9.62
CA ILE A 51 -6.69 2.64 -9.99
C ILE A 51 -5.58 3.15 -10.92
N PRO A 52 -5.86 3.74 -12.10
CA PRO A 52 -4.81 4.24 -12.97
C PRO A 52 -4.00 5.39 -12.36
N LEU A 53 -4.60 6.23 -11.51
CA LEU A 53 -3.85 7.27 -10.78
C LEU A 53 -2.87 6.65 -9.76
N ALA A 54 -3.27 5.62 -9.02
CA ALA A 54 -2.38 4.89 -8.10
C ALA A 54 -1.22 4.23 -8.88
N ILE A 55 -1.49 3.62 -10.03
CA ILE A 55 -0.45 3.06 -10.92
C ILE A 55 0.50 4.15 -11.43
N LEU A 56 -0.02 5.31 -11.83
CA LEU A 56 0.82 6.44 -12.27
C LEU A 56 1.71 6.97 -11.15
N LEU A 57 1.19 7.05 -9.93
CA LEU A 57 1.98 7.44 -8.77
C LEU A 57 3.13 6.45 -8.52
N GLY A 58 2.84 5.16 -8.49
CA GLY A 58 3.85 4.12 -8.32
C GLY A 58 4.94 4.13 -9.42
N ARG A 59 4.53 4.30 -10.69
CA ARG A 59 5.48 4.47 -11.81
C ARG A 59 6.31 5.74 -11.70
N GLY A 60 5.70 6.84 -11.28
CA GLY A 60 6.38 8.12 -11.07
C GLY A 60 7.46 8.02 -9.99
N THR A 61 7.13 7.42 -8.84
CA THR A 61 8.06 7.20 -7.73
C THR A 61 9.20 6.26 -8.10
N SER A 62 8.94 5.22 -8.89
CA SER A 62 9.97 4.32 -9.43
C SER A 62 10.90 5.06 -10.42
N LYS A 63 10.34 5.84 -11.37
CA LYS A 63 11.15 6.62 -12.33
C LYS A 63 12.03 7.67 -11.64
N ILE A 64 11.54 8.34 -10.60
CA ILE A 64 12.36 9.32 -9.89
C ILE A 64 13.54 8.67 -9.20
N SER A 65 13.39 7.44 -8.71
CA SER A 65 14.47 6.63 -8.15
C SER A 65 15.60 6.40 -9.17
N ASP A 66 15.26 6.14 -10.44
CA ASP A 66 16.23 5.98 -11.53
C ASP A 66 17.06 7.26 -11.76
N TYR A 67 16.50 8.45 -11.54
CA TYR A 67 17.15 9.74 -11.80
C TYR A 67 17.96 10.29 -10.63
N ILE A 68 17.45 10.17 -9.40
CA ILE A 68 18.08 10.77 -8.21
C ILE A 68 18.89 9.76 -7.38
N GLY A 69 18.91 8.51 -7.83
CA GLY A 69 19.58 7.38 -7.20
C GLY A 69 18.69 6.64 -6.20
N GLU A 70 19.00 5.39 -5.99
CA GLU A 70 18.19 4.42 -5.24
C GLU A 70 17.90 4.87 -3.80
N LYS A 71 18.90 5.46 -3.11
CA LYS A 71 18.73 5.93 -1.71
C LYS A 71 17.69 7.05 -1.57
N ARG A 72 17.76 8.07 -2.42
CA ARG A 72 16.82 9.21 -2.40
C ARG A 72 15.47 8.83 -2.97
N GLY A 73 15.49 8.07 -4.05
CA GLY A 73 14.27 7.57 -4.69
C GLY A 73 13.51 6.61 -3.80
N GLY A 74 14.21 5.74 -3.06
CA GLY A 74 13.62 4.86 -2.06
C GLY A 74 12.87 5.62 -0.97
N LEU A 75 13.43 6.74 -0.48
CA LEU A 75 12.73 7.60 0.49
C LEU A 75 11.43 8.21 -0.10
N ILE A 76 11.47 8.66 -1.37
CA ILE A 76 10.27 9.21 -2.02
C ILE A 76 9.24 8.10 -2.24
N SER A 77 9.66 6.94 -2.71
CA SER A 77 8.77 5.79 -2.89
C SER A 77 8.14 5.34 -1.57
N ALA A 78 8.93 5.30 -0.51
CA ALA A 78 8.48 4.94 0.83
C ALA A 78 7.47 5.93 1.44
N THR A 79 7.47 7.18 1.01
CA THR A 79 6.51 8.19 1.51
C THR A 79 5.31 8.37 0.59
N ALA A 80 5.50 8.26 -0.72
CA ALA A 80 4.46 8.53 -1.72
C ALA A 80 3.72 7.27 -2.19
N GLY A 81 4.26 6.05 -2.00
CA GLY A 81 3.66 4.81 -2.46
C GLY A 81 2.25 4.57 -1.91
N ASN A 82 2.06 4.81 -0.63
CA ASN A 82 0.78 4.59 0.07
C ASN A 82 -0.08 5.86 0.22
N VAL A 83 0.12 6.86 -0.65
CA VAL A 83 -0.71 8.08 -0.67
C VAL A 83 -2.20 7.78 -0.92
N PRO A 84 -2.60 6.86 -1.80
CA PRO A 84 -4.01 6.53 -1.99
C PRO A 84 -4.68 6.06 -0.69
N GLU A 85 -4.04 5.15 0.05
CA GLU A 85 -4.54 4.65 1.34
C GLU A 85 -4.60 5.76 2.39
N LEU A 86 -3.57 6.60 2.45
CA LEU A 86 -3.53 7.76 3.35
C LEU A 86 -4.68 8.72 3.06
N MET A 87 -4.94 9.06 1.79
CA MET A 87 -6.02 9.97 1.40
C MET A 87 -7.40 9.38 1.70
N MET A 88 -7.63 8.12 1.35
CA MET A 88 -8.89 7.43 1.68
C MET A 88 -9.10 7.34 3.20
N GLY A 89 -8.05 7.05 3.96
CA GLY A 89 -8.10 7.02 5.42
C GLY A 89 -8.44 8.39 6.03
N LEU A 90 -7.79 9.48 5.56
CA LEU A 90 -8.07 10.85 6.01
C LEU A 90 -9.51 11.28 5.72
N TRP A 91 -10.01 11.02 4.52
CA TRP A 91 -11.38 11.36 4.16
C TRP A 91 -12.40 10.51 4.91
N SER A 92 -12.12 9.21 5.15
CA SER A 92 -12.97 8.37 5.98
C SER A 92 -13.10 8.91 7.40
N ILE A 93 -12.00 9.38 8.01
CA ILE A 93 -12.02 10.01 9.32
C ILE A 93 -12.83 11.32 9.28
N LYS A 94 -12.65 12.16 8.25
CA LYS A 94 -13.35 13.42 8.10
C LYS A 94 -14.87 13.25 7.95
N TYR A 95 -15.33 12.18 7.30
CA TYR A 95 -16.74 11.80 7.20
C TYR A 95 -17.25 11.01 8.43
N GLY A 96 -16.45 10.88 9.49
CA GLY A 96 -16.83 10.16 10.71
C GLY A 96 -16.79 8.63 10.61
N MET A 97 -16.33 8.07 9.48
CA MET A 97 -16.21 6.63 9.24
C MET A 97 -14.88 6.08 9.78
N ILE A 98 -14.64 6.23 11.09
CA ILE A 98 -13.37 5.81 11.73
C ILE A 98 -13.17 4.30 11.62
N SER A 99 -14.24 3.52 11.77
CA SER A 99 -14.19 2.05 11.63
C SER A 99 -13.77 1.65 10.21
N MET A 100 -14.27 2.33 9.18
CA MET A 100 -13.86 2.11 7.80
C MET A 100 -12.37 2.43 7.57
N ALA A 101 -11.89 3.57 8.10
CA ALA A 101 -10.48 3.95 7.97
C ALA A 101 -9.56 2.88 8.60
N LYS A 102 -9.86 2.44 9.82
CA LYS A 102 -9.07 1.43 10.54
C LYS A 102 -9.12 0.06 9.85
N ALA A 103 -10.32 -0.39 9.49
CA ALA A 103 -10.49 -1.66 8.77
C ALA A 103 -9.79 -1.65 7.40
N GLY A 104 -9.85 -0.52 6.68
CA GLY A 104 -9.23 -0.37 5.37
C GLY A 104 -7.71 -0.47 5.41
N LEU A 105 -7.07 0.15 6.38
CA LEU A 105 -5.63 0.10 6.53
C LEU A 105 -5.13 -1.30 6.94
N LEU A 106 -5.84 -1.98 7.86
CA LEU A 106 -5.54 -3.38 8.16
C LEU A 106 -5.84 -4.30 6.97
N GLY A 107 -6.93 -4.01 6.26
CA GLY A 107 -7.28 -4.70 5.02
C GLY A 107 -6.20 -4.59 3.95
N ALA A 108 -5.56 -3.42 3.82
CA ALA A 108 -4.45 -3.25 2.90
C ALA A 108 -3.25 -4.15 3.26
N VAL A 109 -2.91 -4.26 4.55
CA VAL A 109 -1.89 -5.20 5.02
C VAL A 109 -2.27 -6.66 4.70
N ILE A 110 -3.50 -7.06 5.03
CA ILE A 110 -4.01 -8.41 4.78
C ILE A 110 -4.02 -8.72 3.27
N THR A 111 -4.48 -7.77 2.45
CA THR A 111 -4.52 -7.92 0.99
C THR A 111 -3.13 -8.03 0.40
N ASN A 112 -2.18 -7.19 0.82
CA ASN A 112 -0.80 -7.24 0.33
C ASN A 112 -0.11 -8.55 0.72
N MET A 113 -0.29 -9.01 1.97
CA MET A 113 0.38 -10.21 2.52
C MET A 113 -0.26 -11.52 2.04
N LEU A 114 -1.57 -11.54 1.77
CA LEU A 114 -2.28 -12.77 1.41
C LEU A 114 -2.68 -12.80 -0.07
N LEU A 115 -3.35 -11.77 -0.58
CA LEU A 115 -3.84 -11.79 -1.97
C LEU A 115 -2.75 -11.39 -2.96
N GLY A 116 -2.17 -10.20 -2.82
CA GLY A 116 -1.17 -9.68 -3.76
C GLY A 116 0.03 -10.60 -3.85
N LEU A 117 0.61 -10.92 -2.70
CA LEU A 117 1.73 -11.83 -2.60
C LEU A 117 1.35 -13.28 -2.96
N GLY A 118 0.15 -13.73 -2.57
CA GLY A 118 -0.36 -15.04 -2.93
C GLY A 118 -0.48 -15.22 -4.44
N ILE A 119 -1.06 -14.25 -5.17
CA ILE A 119 -1.14 -14.29 -6.63
C ILE A 119 0.26 -14.24 -7.25
N ALA A 120 1.16 -13.41 -6.73
CA ALA A 120 2.52 -13.29 -7.23
C ALA A 120 3.28 -14.62 -7.11
N VAL A 121 3.27 -15.24 -5.92
CA VAL A 121 3.89 -16.55 -5.67
C VAL A 121 3.23 -17.67 -6.49
N PHE A 122 1.90 -17.64 -6.62
CA PHE A 122 1.16 -18.62 -7.42
C PHE A 122 1.55 -18.56 -8.90
N CYS A 123 1.47 -17.39 -9.51
CA CYS A 123 1.80 -17.16 -10.92
C CYS A 123 3.28 -17.40 -11.21
N GLY A 124 4.16 -16.89 -10.34
CA GLY A 124 5.61 -17.11 -10.45
C GLY A 124 6.00 -18.57 -10.31
N GLY A 125 5.42 -19.27 -9.32
CA GLY A 125 5.69 -20.67 -9.06
C GLY A 125 5.15 -21.62 -10.15
N ILE A 126 4.03 -21.30 -10.82
CA ILE A 126 3.57 -22.02 -12.02
C ILE A 126 4.59 -21.87 -13.15
N LYS A 127 5.11 -20.66 -13.38
CA LYS A 127 6.01 -20.36 -14.48
C LYS A 127 7.41 -20.94 -14.27
N TYR A 128 7.95 -20.85 -13.04
CA TYR A 128 9.35 -21.18 -12.74
C TYR A 128 9.53 -22.41 -11.83
N ARG A 129 8.42 -23.01 -11.36
CA ARG A 129 8.36 -24.13 -10.41
C ARG A 129 8.91 -23.80 -9.02
N GLU A 130 10.10 -23.25 -8.89
CA GLU A 130 10.75 -22.78 -7.67
C GLU A 130 11.32 -21.38 -7.93
N GLN A 131 11.09 -20.43 -7.01
CA GLN A 131 11.74 -19.11 -7.02
C GLN A 131 12.47 -18.91 -5.69
N LYS A 132 13.71 -18.43 -5.75
CA LYS A 132 14.57 -18.19 -4.58
C LYS A 132 14.64 -16.72 -4.22
N PHE A 133 14.67 -16.42 -2.93
CA PHE A 133 14.77 -15.07 -2.40
C PHE A 133 15.75 -14.97 -1.23
N ASN A 134 16.13 -13.73 -0.91
CA ASN A 134 17.03 -13.41 0.20
C ASN A 134 16.29 -13.50 1.55
N LYS A 135 16.56 -14.57 2.30
CA LYS A 135 15.99 -14.80 3.63
C LYS A 135 16.25 -13.66 4.63
N ILE A 136 17.39 -12.98 4.54
CA ILE A 136 17.77 -11.94 5.48
C ILE A 136 16.82 -10.75 5.32
N ILE A 137 16.57 -10.33 4.08
CA ILE A 137 15.65 -9.23 3.76
C ILE A 137 14.23 -9.58 4.21
N ALA A 138 13.72 -10.74 3.79
CA ALA A 138 12.38 -11.19 4.14
C ALA A 138 12.19 -11.25 5.67
N ARG A 139 13.15 -11.82 6.41
CA ARG A 139 13.11 -11.91 7.86
C ARG A 139 13.16 -10.54 8.54
N THR A 140 14.02 -9.62 8.09
CA THR A 140 14.11 -8.27 8.65
C THR A 140 12.78 -7.53 8.50
N ASN A 141 12.20 -7.59 7.32
CA ASN A 141 10.92 -6.93 7.03
C ASN A 141 9.77 -7.55 7.85
N LEU A 142 9.70 -8.87 7.96
CA LEU A 142 8.70 -9.55 8.79
C LEU A 142 8.85 -9.22 10.28
N ASN A 143 10.08 -9.06 10.80
CA ASN A 143 10.30 -8.65 12.19
C ASN A 143 9.72 -7.26 12.47
N MET A 144 9.78 -6.33 11.51
CA MET A 144 9.14 -5.01 11.65
C MET A 144 7.61 -5.13 11.74
N LEU A 145 7.00 -5.98 10.92
CA LEU A 145 5.56 -6.25 10.99
C LEU A 145 5.15 -6.93 12.30
N PHE A 146 5.95 -7.89 12.80
CA PHE A 146 5.70 -8.51 14.11
C PHE A 146 5.77 -7.49 15.26
N LEU A 147 6.69 -6.52 15.20
CA LEU A 147 6.74 -5.43 16.18
C LEU A 147 5.40 -4.67 16.23
N VAL A 148 4.83 -4.34 15.07
CA VAL A 148 3.54 -3.67 14.99
C VAL A 148 2.42 -4.56 15.56
N MET A 149 2.39 -5.83 15.18
CA MET A 149 1.40 -6.78 15.66
C MET A 149 1.43 -6.90 17.18
N PHE A 150 2.61 -7.06 17.78
CA PHE A 150 2.76 -7.11 19.25
C PHE A 150 2.33 -5.80 19.89
N THR A 151 2.63 -4.66 19.29
CA THR A 151 2.19 -3.34 19.77
C THR A 151 0.66 -3.26 19.82
N ILE A 152 -0.02 -3.67 18.74
CA ILE A 152 -1.49 -3.67 18.67
C ILE A 152 -2.09 -4.63 19.69
N ILE A 153 -1.52 -5.83 19.86
CA ILE A 153 -1.96 -6.81 20.86
C ILE A 153 -1.82 -6.24 22.29
N ILE A 154 -0.69 -5.61 22.61
CA ILE A 154 -0.45 -5.01 23.93
C ILE A 154 -1.47 -3.89 24.21
N ILE A 155 -1.70 -2.98 23.26
CA ILE A 155 -2.69 -1.90 23.43
C ILE A 155 -4.09 -2.47 23.68
N SER A 156 -4.47 -3.48 22.89
CA SER A 156 -5.79 -4.12 23.02
C SER A 156 -5.94 -4.90 24.34
N ALA A 157 -4.86 -5.50 24.83
CA ALA A 157 -4.85 -6.14 26.14
C ALA A 157 -5.03 -5.11 27.28
N LEU A 158 -4.34 -3.96 27.22
CA LEU A 158 -4.52 -2.87 28.18
C LEU A 158 -5.98 -2.39 28.24
N ASN A 159 -6.65 -2.27 27.08
CA ASN A 159 -8.06 -1.91 27.02
C ASN A 159 -8.96 -2.96 27.67
N ARG A 160 -8.71 -4.25 27.39
CA ARG A 160 -9.53 -5.35 27.91
C ARG A 160 -9.49 -5.45 29.45
N TYR A 161 -8.36 -5.14 30.06
CA TYR A 161 -8.21 -5.17 31.53
C TYR A 161 -8.69 -3.87 32.20
N SER A 162 -9.22 -2.90 31.43
CA SER A 162 -9.70 -1.61 31.96
C SER A 162 -8.67 -0.85 32.82
N ILE A 163 -7.39 -1.03 32.48
CA ILE A 163 -6.27 -0.43 33.22
C ILE A 163 -6.14 1.08 32.92
N VAL A 164 -6.67 1.51 31.76
CA VAL A 164 -6.46 2.86 31.23
C VAL A 164 -7.81 3.45 30.82
N ASP A 165 -8.05 4.72 31.14
CA ASP A 165 -9.24 5.46 30.71
C ASP A 165 -9.18 5.85 29.21
N ASN A 166 -10.35 6.13 28.63
CA ASN A 166 -10.46 6.44 27.19
C ASN A 166 -9.62 7.65 26.74
N GLY A 167 -9.47 8.68 27.57
CA GLY A 167 -8.65 9.85 27.25
C GLY A 167 -7.16 9.54 27.21
N SER A 168 -6.71 8.60 28.03
CA SER A 168 -5.32 8.14 28.07
C SER A 168 -5.00 7.23 26.88
N PHE A 169 -5.97 6.48 26.31
CA PHE A 169 -5.75 5.68 25.11
C PHE A 169 -5.36 6.53 23.89
N GLN A 170 -5.94 7.72 23.74
CA GLN A 170 -5.54 8.64 22.65
C GLN A 170 -4.09 9.08 22.80
N LYS A 171 -3.68 9.46 24.04
CA LYS A 171 -2.29 9.87 24.32
C LYS A 171 -1.30 8.72 24.09
N ILE A 172 -1.62 7.53 24.59
CA ILE A 172 -0.81 6.32 24.37
C ILE A 172 -0.66 6.03 22.87
N SER A 173 -1.76 6.09 22.12
CA SER A 173 -1.75 5.86 20.66
C SER A 173 -0.88 6.88 19.91
N LEU A 174 -0.88 8.15 20.33
CA LEU A 174 -0.01 9.18 19.76
C LEU A 174 1.46 8.90 20.05
N ILE A 175 1.80 8.58 21.32
CA ILE A 175 3.20 8.26 21.71
C ILE A 175 3.69 7.03 20.93
N ILE A 176 2.89 5.97 20.89
CA ILE A 176 3.23 4.75 20.16
C ILE A 176 3.35 5.03 18.67
N GLY A 177 2.46 5.84 18.11
CA GLY A 177 2.56 6.27 16.71
C GLY A 177 3.89 6.93 16.39
N VAL A 178 4.36 7.84 17.25
CA VAL A 178 5.70 8.47 17.12
C VAL A 178 6.82 7.42 17.21
N VAL A 179 6.72 6.47 18.16
CA VAL A 179 7.72 5.38 18.28
C VAL A 179 7.76 4.53 17.00
N LEU A 180 6.61 4.15 16.44
CA LEU A 180 6.54 3.37 15.20
C LEU A 180 7.17 4.13 14.03
N ILE A 181 6.89 5.42 13.87
CA ILE A 181 7.53 6.27 12.85
C ILE A 181 9.06 6.33 13.05
N CYS A 182 9.52 6.50 14.28
CA CYS A 182 10.95 6.50 14.58
C CYS A 182 11.61 5.17 14.19
N VAL A 183 11.01 4.03 14.54
CA VAL A 183 11.53 2.70 14.16
C VAL A 183 11.50 2.52 12.65
N TYR A 184 10.44 2.99 11.97
CA TYR A 184 10.36 2.98 10.51
C TYR A 184 11.51 3.77 9.86
N ILE A 185 11.79 4.98 10.34
CA ILE A 185 12.92 5.80 9.87
C ILE A 185 14.25 5.09 10.12
N LEU A 186 14.44 4.45 11.28
CA LEU A 186 15.64 3.64 11.57
C LEU A 186 15.74 2.47 10.58
N GLY A 187 14.63 1.80 10.24
CA GLY A 187 14.57 0.75 9.22
C GLY A 187 14.99 1.25 7.84
N LEU A 188 14.54 2.44 7.44
CA LEU A 188 14.97 3.08 6.19
C LEU A 188 16.46 3.44 6.20
N ILE A 189 16.98 3.95 7.31
CA ILE A 189 18.42 4.23 7.47
C ILE A 189 19.21 2.92 7.37
N PHE A 190 18.73 1.86 8.01
CA PHE A 190 19.35 0.54 7.95
C PHE A 190 19.41 0.01 6.51
N SER A 191 18.29 -0.01 5.82
CA SER A 191 18.18 -0.60 4.47
C SER A 191 18.85 0.24 3.38
N LEU A 192 18.74 1.57 3.46
CA LEU A 192 19.22 2.45 2.38
C LEU A 192 20.66 2.96 2.60
N TYR A 193 21.14 3.04 3.85
CA TYR A 193 22.43 3.67 4.13
C TYR A 193 23.45 2.74 4.81
N THR A 194 23.10 2.10 5.93
CA THR A 194 24.10 1.36 6.71
C THR A 194 24.36 -0.05 6.19
N HIS A 195 23.33 -0.73 5.71
CA HIS A 195 23.39 -2.12 5.24
C HIS A 195 22.78 -2.27 3.83
N SER A 196 22.90 -1.23 3.02
CA SER A 196 22.31 -1.22 1.65
C SER A 196 22.79 -2.39 0.77
N ASN A 197 24.01 -2.88 1.00
CA ASN A 197 24.58 -4.05 0.32
C ASN A 197 23.75 -5.35 0.53
N LEU A 198 23.00 -5.46 1.63
CA LEU A 198 22.12 -6.61 1.86
C LEU A 198 20.81 -6.52 1.07
N PHE A 199 20.37 -5.30 0.73
CA PHE A 199 19.10 -5.00 0.09
C PHE A 199 19.20 -4.72 -1.43
N ILE A 200 20.42 -4.56 -1.95
CA ILE A 200 20.64 -4.34 -3.38
C ILE A 200 20.55 -5.68 -4.10
N LEU A 201 19.50 -5.85 -4.89
CA LEU A 201 19.24 -7.06 -5.67
C LEU A 201 19.98 -7.06 -7.03
N ASP A 202 20.47 -5.90 -7.47
CA ASP A 202 21.12 -5.75 -8.79
C ASP A 202 22.18 -4.64 -8.74
N GLU A 203 23.48 -5.00 -8.69
CA GLU A 203 24.60 -4.04 -8.64
C GLU A 203 24.62 -3.06 -9.83
N LYS A 204 24.01 -3.41 -10.97
CA LYS A 204 23.93 -2.55 -12.16
C LYS A 204 23.01 -1.34 -12.00
N LYS A 205 22.14 -1.31 -10.99
CA LYS A 205 21.21 -0.19 -10.73
C LYS A 205 21.79 0.90 -9.83
N MET A 206 22.99 0.74 -9.28
CA MET A 206 23.61 1.70 -8.34
C MET A 206 23.93 3.07 -8.95
N LEU A 207 24.10 3.19 -10.25
CA LEU A 207 24.41 4.46 -10.89
C LEU A 207 23.12 5.11 -11.38
N PRO A 208 22.85 6.36 -10.95
CA PRO A 208 21.74 7.10 -11.53
C PRO A 208 21.93 7.15 -13.05
N LYS A 209 20.91 6.77 -13.80
CA LYS A 209 20.90 7.04 -15.22
C LYS A 209 21.05 8.55 -15.36
N ASN A 210 21.99 9.00 -16.22
CA ASN A 210 22.15 10.42 -16.56
C ASN A 210 20.82 10.92 -17.17
N GLY A 211 19.82 11.14 -16.32
CA GLY A 211 18.57 11.78 -16.69
C GLY A 211 18.81 13.29 -16.81
N ASP A 212 18.29 13.89 -17.86
CA ASP A 212 18.29 15.35 -17.98
C ASP A 212 17.52 15.92 -16.75
N LYS A 213 18.02 17.01 -16.17
CA LYS A 213 17.35 17.73 -15.08
C LYS A 213 15.89 18.07 -15.40
N ASN A 214 15.58 18.25 -16.68
CA ASN A 214 14.23 18.48 -17.17
C ASN A 214 13.31 17.26 -17.00
N ASP A 215 13.80 16.05 -17.21
CA ASP A 215 13.01 14.84 -17.06
C ASP A 215 12.72 14.55 -15.58
N THR A 216 13.68 14.78 -14.70
CA THR A 216 13.48 14.71 -13.25
C THR A 216 12.38 15.67 -12.76
N ARG A 217 12.39 16.93 -13.27
CA ARG A 217 11.35 17.92 -12.93
C ARG A 217 9.96 17.54 -13.44
N LYS A 218 9.87 17.00 -14.66
CA LYS A 218 8.61 16.51 -15.24
C LYS A 218 8.01 15.39 -14.40
N VAL A 219 8.82 14.39 -14.02
CA VAL A 219 8.36 13.27 -13.19
C VAL A 219 7.94 13.74 -11.80
N PHE A 220 8.70 14.65 -11.20
CA PHE A 220 8.32 15.22 -9.90
C PHE A 220 7.03 16.03 -9.99
N GLY A 221 6.87 16.83 -11.03
CA GLY A 221 5.61 17.55 -11.31
C GLY A 221 4.42 16.61 -11.51
N LEU A 222 4.62 15.48 -12.21
CA LEU A 222 3.60 14.45 -12.38
C LEU A 222 3.20 13.84 -11.04
N ILE A 223 4.15 13.49 -10.17
CA ILE A 223 3.87 12.96 -8.83
C ILE A 223 2.99 13.94 -8.04
N ILE A 224 3.32 15.23 -8.05
CA ILE A 224 2.52 16.27 -7.35
C ILE A 224 1.10 16.35 -7.94
N ILE A 225 0.95 16.41 -9.26
CA ILE A 225 -0.36 16.49 -9.92
C ILE A 225 -1.20 15.27 -9.58
N VAL A 226 -0.64 14.07 -9.69
CA VAL A 226 -1.35 12.82 -9.38
C VAL A 226 -1.74 12.76 -7.91
N THR A 227 -0.87 13.21 -6.99
CA THR A 227 -1.18 13.29 -5.55
C THR A 227 -2.37 14.23 -5.28
N ILE A 228 -2.41 15.39 -5.93
CA ILE A 228 -3.52 16.34 -5.81
C ILE A 228 -4.81 15.73 -6.37
N LEU A 229 -4.74 15.05 -7.52
CA LEU A 229 -5.90 14.37 -8.09
C LEU A 229 -6.41 13.24 -7.19
N LEU A 230 -5.52 12.44 -6.63
CA LEU A 230 -5.86 11.39 -5.66
C LEU A 230 -6.54 11.96 -4.42
N TYR A 231 -6.12 13.13 -3.94
CA TYR A 231 -6.78 13.80 -2.82
C TYR A 231 -8.26 14.10 -3.13
N PHE A 232 -8.55 14.73 -4.27
CA PHE A 232 -9.93 15.09 -4.65
C PHE A 232 -10.76 13.88 -5.07
N ILE A 233 -10.18 12.92 -5.78
CA ILE A 233 -10.88 11.69 -6.17
C ILE A 233 -11.22 10.86 -4.93
N SER A 234 -10.30 10.76 -3.95
CA SER A 234 -10.56 10.08 -2.69
C SER A 234 -11.68 10.75 -1.89
N GLU A 235 -11.77 12.09 -1.91
CA GLU A 235 -12.87 12.84 -1.29
C GLU A 235 -14.21 12.42 -1.87
N ARG A 236 -14.34 12.47 -3.20
CA ARG A 236 -15.57 12.11 -3.91
C ARG A 236 -15.93 10.64 -3.70
N LEU A 237 -14.96 9.76 -3.78
CA LEU A 237 -15.13 8.34 -3.56
C LEU A 237 -15.66 8.04 -2.16
N VAL A 238 -14.95 8.52 -1.12
CA VAL A 238 -15.31 8.25 0.28
C VAL A 238 -16.63 8.94 0.64
N GLY A 239 -16.91 10.12 0.11
CA GLY A 239 -18.21 10.79 0.28
C GLY A 239 -19.36 9.97 -0.32
N GLY A 240 -19.19 9.40 -1.52
CA GLY A 240 -20.16 8.49 -2.13
C GLY A 240 -20.34 7.20 -1.34
N VAL A 241 -19.24 6.64 -0.82
CA VAL A 241 -19.29 5.46 0.07
C VAL A 241 -20.05 5.76 1.36
N ASN A 242 -19.84 6.95 1.96
CA ASN A 242 -20.59 7.36 3.16
C ASN A 242 -22.10 7.38 2.89
N ALA A 243 -22.52 7.95 1.76
CA ALA A 243 -23.93 7.97 1.37
C ALA A 243 -24.50 6.55 1.18
N ILE A 244 -23.73 5.62 0.58
CA ILE A 244 -24.12 4.20 0.42
C ILE A 244 -24.24 3.51 1.79
N VAL A 245 -23.29 3.74 2.70
CA VAL A 245 -23.34 3.21 4.08
C VAL A 245 -24.62 3.63 4.78
N GLU A 246 -24.99 4.92 4.69
CA GLU A 246 -26.21 5.45 5.32
C GLU A 246 -27.48 4.93 4.67
N GLU A 247 -27.52 4.84 3.34
CA GLU A 247 -28.70 4.43 2.55
C GLU A 247 -28.98 2.92 2.69
N TYR A 248 -27.95 2.08 2.53
CA TYR A 248 -28.09 0.61 2.51
C TYR A 248 -27.74 -0.05 3.84
N LYS A 249 -27.28 0.73 4.85
CA LYS A 249 -26.85 0.25 6.17
C LYS A 249 -25.80 -0.86 6.10
N ILE A 250 -24.87 -0.73 5.16
CA ILE A 250 -23.75 -1.64 5.00
C ILE A 250 -22.70 -1.33 6.06
N SER A 251 -22.05 -2.35 6.59
CA SER A 251 -20.98 -2.18 7.57
C SER A 251 -19.82 -1.35 7.02
N GLN A 252 -19.40 -0.34 7.78
CA GLN A 252 -18.20 0.45 7.49
C GLN A 252 -16.93 -0.42 7.48
N GLU A 253 -16.84 -1.41 8.37
CA GLU A 253 -15.69 -2.30 8.46
C GLU A 253 -15.60 -3.21 7.24
N PHE A 254 -16.72 -3.76 6.79
CA PHE A 254 -16.78 -4.59 5.59
C PHE A 254 -16.34 -3.83 4.33
N LEU A 255 -16.86 -2.62 4.14
CA LEU A 255 -16.43 -1.78 3.02
C LEU A 255 -14.97 -1.36 3.13
N GLY A 256 -14.51 -1.05 4.35
CA GLY A 256 -13.12 -0.68 4.59
C GLY A 256 -12.15 -1.79 4.22
N ILE A 257 -12.39 -3.02 4.69
CA ILE A 257 -11.48 -4.16 4.48
C ILE A 257 -11.37 -4.57 2.99
N ILE A 258 -12.36 -4.23 2.17
CA ILE A 258 -12.39 -4.58 0.74
C ILE A 258 -12.00 -3.38 -0.13
N LEU A 259 -12.69 -2.24 0.04
CA LEU A 259 -12.63 -1.13 -0.92
C LEU A 259 -11.28 -0.40 -0.87
N ILE A 260 -10.81 -0.05 0.34
CA ILE A 260 -9.55 0.68 0.49
C ILE A 260 -8.37 -0.12 -0.06
N PRO A 261 -8.19 -1.42 0.30
CA PRO A 261 -7.10 -2.22 -0.25
C PRO A 261 -7.21 -2.44 -1.76
N LEU A 262 -8.42 -2.72 -2.25
CA LEU A 262 -8.62 -2.99 -3.68
C LEU A 262 -8.22 -1.79 -4.55
N LEU A 263 -8.50 -0.58 -4.08
CA LEU A 263 -8.25 0.64 -4.86
C LEU A 263 -6.87 1.23 -4.56
N GLY A 264 -6.45 1.25 -3.31
CA GLY A 264 -5.18 1.83 -2.88
C GLY A 264 -3.98 0.98 -3.31
N SER A 265 -3.96 -0.27 -2.88
CA SER A 265 -2.81 -1.16 -3.11
C SER A 265 -2.80 -1.86 -4.48
N PHE A 266 -3.72 -1.49 -5.41
CA PHE A 266 -3.79 -2.15 -6.73
C PHE A 266 -2.48 -2.07 -7.51
N GLY A 267 -1.86 -0.90 -7.54
CA GLY A 267 -0.60 -0.67 -8.26
C GLY A 267 0.55 -1.51 -7.72
N GLU A 268 0.64 -1.62 -6.39
CA GLU A 268 1.66 -2.40 -5.69
C GLU A 268 1.47 -3.91 -5.92
N ASN A 269 0.23 -4.39 -5.78
CA ASN A 269 -0.08 -5.80 -6.03
C ASN A 269 0.18 -6.18 -7.49
N ALA A 270 -0.20 -5.34 -8.45
CA ALA A 270 0.12 -5.56 -9.86
C ALA A 270 1.64 -5.58 -10.12
N SER A 271 2.40 -4.69 -9.51
CA SER A 271 3.87 -4.66 -9.59
C SER A 271 4.49 -5.92 -9.00
N SER A 272 4.02 -6.35 -7.83
CA SER A 272 4.47 -7.59 -7.17
C SER A 272 4.28 -8.81 -8.09
N ILE A 273 3.10 -8.94 -8.73
CA ILE A 273 2.79 -10.04 -9.67
C ILE A 273 3.73 -9.99 -10.89
N VAL A 274 3.94 -8.81 -11.49
CA VAL A 274 4.84 -8.65 -12.64
C VAL A 274 6.26 -9.04 -12.27
N CYS A 275 6.77 -8.61 -11.11
CA CYS A 275 8.10 -8.99 -10.63
C CYS A 275 8.26 -10.51 -10.48
N ALA A 276 7.26 -11.20 -9.91
CA ALA A 276 7.28 -12.65 -9.79
C ALA A 276 7.29 -13.36 -11.15
N LEU A 277 6.49 -12.85 -12.12
CA LEU A 277 6.48 -13.36 -13.50
C LEU A 277 7.78 -13.11 -14.27
N GLU A 278 8.60 -12.16 -13.83
CA GLU A 278 9.95 -11.90 -14.35
C GLU A 278 11.06 -12.65 -13.58
N ASN A 279 10.71 -13.57 -12.67
CA ASN A 279 11.62 -14.29 -11.77
C ASN A 279 12.39 -13.37 -10.81
N LYS A 280 11.78 -12.25 -10.43
CA LYS A 280 12.31 -11.28 -9.46
C LYS A 280 11.49 -11.35 -8.17
N ILE A 281 11.44 -12.53 -7.57
CA ILE A 281 10.59 -12.77 -6.39
C ILE A 281 11.02 -11.92 -5.18
N ASP A 282 12.30 -11.60 -5.03
CA ASP A 282 12.77 -10.65 -4.00
C ASP A 282 12.08 -9.29 -4.12
N ALA A 283 12.02 -8.73 -5.32
CA ALA A 283 11.34 -7.45 -5.56
C ALA A 283 9.83 -7.54 -5.33
N SER A 284 9.23 -8.70 -5.64
CA SER A 284 7.81 -8.96 -5.36
C SER A 284 7.53 -8.96 -3.85
N LEU A 285 8.37 -9.66 -3.08
CA LEU A 285 8.29 -9.72 -1.62
C LEU A 285 8.50 -8.33 -1.00
N GLU A 286 9.52 -7.60 -1.46
CA GLU A 286 9.83 -6.27 -0.97
C GLU A 286 8.67 -5.29 -1.24
N THR A 287 8.03 -5.36 -2.40
CA THR A 287 6.86 -4.54 -2.70
C THR A 287 5.70 -4.84 -1.75
N ALA A 288 5.30 -6.11 -1.58
CA ALA A 288 4.14 -6.47 -0.76
C ALA A 288 4.39 -6.28 0.74
N ILE A 289 5.54 -6.75 1.25
CA ILE A 289 5.87 -6.65 2.68
C ILE A 289 6.25 -5.20 3.02
N GLY A 290 7.03 -4.54 2.16
CA GLY A 290 7.44 -3.15 2.33
C GLY A 290 6.25 -2.19 2.40
N SER A 291 5.27 -2.33 1.51
CA SER A 291 4.02 -1.56 1.57
C SER A 291 3.27 -1.84 2.89
N SER A 292 3.17 -3.09 3.32
CA SER A 292 2.54 -3.44 4.60
C SER A 292 3.24 -2.79 5.81
N ILE A 293 4.58 -2.71 5.81
CA ILE A 293 5.36 -1.99 6.81
C ILE A 293 5.06 -0.48 6.77
N GLN A 294 5.02 0.11 5.58
CA GLN A 294 4.71 1.53 5.39
C GLN A 294 3.32 1.87 5.90
N ILE A 295 2.31 1.06 5.57
CA ILE A 295 0.95 1.26 6.06
C ILE A 295 0.91 1.22 7.59
N THR A 296 1.52 0.22 8.20
CA THR A 296 1.42 0.00 9.64
C THR A 296 2.31 0.91 10.49
N MET A 297 3.52 1.21 10.03
CA MET A 297 4.49 2.00 10.81
C MET A 297 4.55 3.48 10.42
N PHE A 298 3.92 3.87 9.31
CA PHE A 298 3.92 5.25 8.84
C PHE A 298 2.51 5.79 8.61
N VAL A 299 1.69 5.16 7.74
CA VAL A 299 0.36 5.68 7.37
C VAL A 299 -0.59 5.67 8.57
N ILE A 300 -0.73 4.56 9.28
CA ILE A 300 -1.59 4.45 10.48
C ILE A 300 -1.18 5.48 11.55
N PRO A 301 0.10 5.58 11.96
CA PRO A 301 0.53 6.61 12.90
C PRO A 301 0.27 8.05 12.42
N ILE A 302 0.51 8.35 11.16
CA ILE A 302 0.20 9.68 10.60
C ILE A 302 -1.29 9.97 10.70
N LEU A 303 -2.16 9.01 10.38
CA LEU A 303 -3.60 9.19 10.50
C LEU A 303 -4.05 9.44 11.94
N VAL A 304 -3.46 8.74 12.92
CA VAL A 304 -3.70 8.98 14.34
C VAL A 304 -3.28 10.40 14.74
N ILE A 305 -2.13 10.86 14.27
CA ILE A 305 -1.63 12.22 14.54
C ILE A 305 -2.52 13.26 13.85
N CYS A 306 -2.81 13.13 12.55
CA CYS A 306 -3.63 14.06 11.79
C CYS A 306 -5.06 14.13 12.33
N SER A 307 -5.65 13.00 12.73
CA SER A 307 -7.00 12.97 13.31
C SER A 307 -7.11 13.83 14.57
N SER A 308 -6.06 13.84 15.40
CA SER A 308 -5.99 14.68 16.61
C SER A 308 -6.05 16.17 16.27
N PHE A 309 -5.36 16.60 15.20
CA PHE A 309 -5.45 17.99 14.71
C PHE A 309 -6.80 18.35 14.07
N MET A 310 -7.49 17.35 13.51
CA MET A 310 -8.81 17.52 12.92
C MET A 310 -9.93 17.48 13.98
N GLY A 311 -9.61 17.27 15.26
CA GLY A 311 -10.59 17.17 16.35
C GLY A 311 -11.26 15.80 16.48
N PHE A 312 -10.75 14.77 15.78
CA PHE A 312 -11.22 13.39 15.90
C PHE A 312 -10.31 12.58 16.80
N GLN A 313 -10.89 11.64 17.55
CA GLN A 313 -10.14 10.72 18.42
C GLN A 313 -9.97 9.36 17.75
N VAL A 314 -8.96 9.23 16.92
CA VAL A 314 -8.56 7.94 16.34
C VAL A 314 -7.43 7.35 17.17
N ASN A 315 -7.62 6.12 17.62
CA ASN A 315 -6.66 5.39 18.45
C ASN A 315 -6.23 4.07 17.79
N LEU A 316 -5.18 3.46 18.32
CA LEU A 316 -4.63 2.17 17.85
C LEU A 316 -5.36 0.95 18.48
N LEU A 317 -6.59 1.12 18.96
CA LEU A 317 -7.43 0.02 19.41
C LEU A 317 -8.13 -0.60 18.22
N PHE A 318 -7.89 -1.87 17.99
CA PHE A 318 -8.53 -2.67 16.94
C PHE A 318 -9.45 -3.72 17.55
N SER A 319 -10.45 -4.18 16.80
CA SER A 319 -11.33 -5.25 17.26
C SER A 319 -10.54 -6.57 17.39
N THR A 320 -11.01 -7.46 18.26
CA THR A 320 -10.38 -8.79 18.42
C THR A 320 -10.29 -9.52 17.08
N PHE A 321 -11.34 -9.40 16.25
CA PHE A 321 -11.38 -10.03 14.95
C PHE A 321 -10.32 -9.46 13.98
N GLN A 322 -10.14 -8.13 13.94
CA GLN A 322 -9.09 -7.46 13.18
C GLN A 322 -7.70 -7.92 13.59
N ILE A 323 -7.45 -8.06 14.90
CA ILE A 323 -6.15 -8.53 15.42
C ILE A 323 -5.89 -9.98 15.02
N VAL A 324 -6.90 -10.86 15.16
CA VAL A 324 -6.78 -12.27 14.79
C VAL A 324 -6.50 -12.42 13.30
N THR A 325 -7.25 -11.75 12.44
CA THR A 325 -7.06 -11.84 10.98
C THR A 325 -5.72 -11.29 10.51
N MET A 326 -5.24 -10.18 11.10
CA MET A 326 -3.90 -9.66 10.86
C MET A 326 -2.82 -10.63 11.34
N SER A 327 -2.99 -11.25 12.52
CA SER A 327 -2.05 -12.24 13.04
C SER A 327 -1.97 -13.48 12.16
N ILE A 328 -3.11 -13.94 11.61
CA ILE A 328 -3.16 -15.05 10.65
C ILE A 328 -2.42 -14.67 9.36
N ALA A 329 -2.67 -13.46 8.81
CA ALA A 329 -2.01 -13.01 7.59
C ALA A 329 -0.48 -12.97 7.75
N MET A 330 0.02 -12.38 8.84
CA MET A 330 1.45 -12.34 9.13
C MET A 330 2.05 -13.71 9.40
N GLY A 331 1.34 -14.55 10.18
CA GLY A 331 1.80 -15.91 10.49
C GLY A 331 1.90 -16.79 9.26
N MET A 332 0.90 -16.77 8.37
CA MET A 332 0.93 -17.52 7.11
C MET A 332 2.07 -17.09 6.21
N SER A 333 2.26 -15.77 6.05
CA SER A 333 3.38 -15.25 5.27
C SER A 333 4.74 -15.62 5.90
N TYR A 334 4.86 -15.60 7.22
CA TYR A 334 6.08 -16.02 7.91
C TYR A 334 6.41 -17.49 7.59
N PHE A 335 5.43 -18.40 7.66
CA PHE A 335 5.65 -19.82 7.35
C PHE A 335 6.08 -20.04 5.89
N VAL A 336 5.46 -19.31 4.95
CA VAL A 336 5.82 -19.39 3.52
C VAL A 336 7.27 -18.92 3.27
N PHE A 337 7.77 -17.95 4.04
CA PHE A 337 9.09 -17.36 3.77
C PHE A 337 10.23 -17.89 4.63
N GLN A 338 10.05 -18.99 5.36
CA GLN A 338 11.09 -19.55 6.23
C GLN A 338 12.28 -20.15 5.49
N ASP A 339 12.04 -20.84 4.38
CA ASP A 339 13.06 -21.65 3.69
C ASP A 339 13.84 -20.90 2.61
N GLY A 340 13.40 -19.68 2.23
CA GLY A 340 14.04 -18.84 1.21
C GLY A 340 13.72 -19.26 -0.21
N LYS A 341 12.63 -19.97 -0.39
CA LYS A 341 12.10 -20.40 -1.67
C LYS A 341 10.59 -20.26 -1.66
N THR A 342 9.99 -20.15 -2.85
CA THR A 342 8.54 -20.18 -2.99
C THR A 342 8.11 -21.14 -4.07
N TYR A 343 6.94 -21.74 -3.85
CA TYR A 343 6.27 -22.69 -4.74
C TYR A 343 4.83 -22.24 -5.01
N TRP A 344 4.27 -22.60 -6.17
CA TRP A 344 2.91 -22.19 -6.54
C TRP A 344 1.85 -22.57 -5.50
N PHE A 345 2.03 -23.70 -4.80
CA PHE A 345 1.07 -24.17 -3.80
C PHE A 345 1.00 -23.26 -2.58
N GLU A 346 2.11 -22.67 -2.17
CA GLU A 346 2.15 -21.67 -1.08
C GLU A 346 1.36 -20.42 -1.46
N GLY A 347 1.47 -19.98 -2.71
CA GLY A 347 0.64 -18.90 -3.23
C GLY A 347 -0.85 -19.24 -3.18
N ALA A 348 -1.23 -20.47 -3.55
CA ALA A 348 -2.61 -20.95 -3.45
C ALA A 348 -3.12 -20.95 -1.99
N LEU A 349 -2.28 -21.34 -1.02
CA LEU A 349 -2.62 -21.31 0.39
C LEU A 349 -2.86 -19.87 0.89
N LEU A 350 -2.01 -18.93 0.53
CA LEU A 350 -2.19 -17.51 0.88
C LEU A 350 -3.51 -16.96 0.32
N ILE A 351 -3.82 -17.24 -0.95
CA ILE A 351 -5.10 -16.83 -1.57
C ILE A 351 -6.28 -17.47 -0.86
N ALA A 352 -6.22 -18.77 -0.53
CA ALA A 352 -7.29 -19.45 0.19
C ALA A 352 -7.56 -18.81 1.56
N VAL A 353 -6.51 -18.49 2.32
CA VAL A 353 -6.64 -17.79 3.61
C VAL A 353 -7.25 -16.39 3.42
N TYR A 354 -6.86 -15.65 2.38
CA TYR A 354 -7.48 -14.36 2.05
C TYR A 354 -8.99 -14.49 1.82
N LEU A 355 -9.42 -15.49 1.04
CA LEU A 355 -10.84 -15.73 0.78
C LEU A 355 -11.61 -16.06 2.07
N VAL A 356 -11.05 -16.90 2.93
CA VAL A 356 -11.66 -17.23 4.23
C VAL A 356 -11.79 -15.99 5.11
N VAL A 357 -10.74 -15.16 5.20
CA VAL A 357 -10.76 -13.92 5.97
C VAL A 357 -11.82 -12.96 5.42
N THR A 358 -11.85 -12.74 4.10
CA THR A 358 -12.80 -11.80 3.48
C THR A 358 -14.25 -12.26 3.65
N LEU A 359 -14.53 -13.56 3.47
CA LEU A 359 -15.84 -14.14 3.71
C LEU A 359 -16.25 -14.00 5.18
N SER A 360 -15.31 -14.19 6.12
CA SER A 360 -15.58 -14.04 7.53
C SER A 360 -15.98 -12.61 7.92
N TYR A 361 -15.38 -11.60 7.29
CA TYR A 361 -15.80 -10.20 7.49
C TYR A 361 -17.22 -9.93 7.01
N TYR A 362 -17.68 -10.60 5.97
CA TYR A 362 -19.06 -10.47 5.50
C TYR A 362 -20.09 -10.95 6.52
N TYR A 363 -19.78 -12.01 7.31
CA TYR A 363 -20.71 -12.60 8.27
C TYR A 363 -20.56 -12.08 9.71
N VAL A 364 -19.40 -11.54 10.07
CA VAL A 364 -19.11 -11.11 11.45
C VAL A 364 -19.48 -9.65 11.68
N VAL A 365 -19.52 -8.86 10.63
CA VAL A 365 -19.76 -7.43 10.63
C VAL A 365 -21.06 -7.12 9.89
#